data_61c345fc809904a16759ca66ff463b9b
#
_entry.id   61c345fc809904a16759ca66ff463b9b
#
_cell.length_a   1.000
_cell.length_b   1.000
_cell.length_c   1.000
_cell.angle_alpha   90.00
_cell.angle_beta   90.00
_cell.angle_gamma   90.00
#
_symmetry.space_group_name_H-M   'P 1'
#
loop_
_entity.id
_entity.type
_entity.pdbx_description
1 polymer ?
#
loop_
_entity_poly.entity_id
_entity_poly.type
_entity_poly.pdbx_seq_one_letter_code
_entity_poly.pdbx_strand_id
1 'polypeptide(L)'
;MSATIINFKNRSEGSLHAQLFLPADEKPLAFALFVHCYALSGQNFASQAVIRGLNQKGFGILALDFTGETAQDAKYIASSNDIIDATEYLIKNYAAPKLLIGHSIAASACLIAAKEIHNLEGIVSISGIVDKEQLSGRFKKLKYYSKFELGDHKLKLDKQLQDQLLSDKYQEDIKQLKKPILIFHSPFDDLIHINNAETIYQQSFHPKSFITLDKANHFLTNDDNADYVGKMIGSWAERYIEMQRENPLETQYQTAVRIGTTKYITEIKAGKHHQIADEPIEDGGKDLGPNPYQFLLAGLGACTAMTLRMYANHKKWPLDEVDVHLNHEREYLKDANETNKRTAKLDKLYRHIQVKGDLTEEQRQRLLEIANKCPVHRTLENNPIIITELLEE
;
A
#
# COMPACT_ATOMS: atom_id res chain seq x y z
N MET A 1 1.35 9.38 3.64
CA MET A 1 0.97 8.38 4.66
C MET A 1 1.29 8.93 6.04
N SER A 2 0.34 8.88 6.96
CA SER A 2 0.60 9.24 8.36
C SER A 2 1.13 8.00 9.09
N ALA A 3 2.28 8.14 9.76
CA ALA A 3 2.82 7.12 10.64
C ALA A 3 2.43 7.43 12.08
N THR A 4 1.98 6.44 12.83
CA THR A 4 1.81 6.55 14.28
C THR A 4 3.05 5.95 14.95
N ILE A 5 3.74 6.74 15.77
CA ILE A 5 4.90 6.26 16.53
C ILE A 5 4.39 5.37 17.65
N ILE A 6 4.93 4.16 17.72
CA ILE A 6 4.60 3.15 18.73
C ILE A 6 5.84 2.85 19.55
N ASN A 7 5.72 2.99 20.87
CA ASN A 7 6.75 2.62 21.82
C ASN A 7 6.17 1.59 22.79
N PHE A 8 6.87 0.48 22.96
CA PHE A 8 6.47 -0.58 23.88
C PHE A 8 7.71 -1.26 24.46
N LYS A 9 7.50 -2.00 25.54
CA LYS A 9 8.58 -2.75 26.19
C LYS A 9 8.65 -4.17 25.67
N ASN A 10 9.87 -4.67 25.45
CA ASN A 10 10.09 -6.08 25.21
C ASN A 10 10.09 -6.87 26.56
N ARG A 11 10.13 -8.19 26.48
CA ARG A 11 10.17 -9.11 27.64
C ARG A 11 11.36 -8.88 28.57
N SER A 12 12.41 -8.20 28.12
CA SER A 12 13.60 -7.84 28.91
C SER A 12 13.54 -6.41 29.45
N GLU A 13 12.36 -5.77 29.47
CA GLU A 13 12.12 -4.39 29.90
C GLU A 13 12.83 -3.32 29.03
N GLY A 14 13.43 -3.70 27.90
CA GLY A 14 13.99 -2.78 26.91
C GLY A 14 12.87 -2.06 26.14
N SER A 15 13.13 -0.83 25.71
CA SER A 15 12.20 -0.07 24.87
C SER A 15 12.34 -0.44 23.40
N LEU A 16 11.26 -0.86 22.77
CA LEU A 16 11.16 -1.06 21.33
C LEU A 16 10.45 0.12 20.68
N HIS A 17 10.95 0.51 19.52
CA HIS A 17 10.44 1.61 18.73
C HIS A 17 9.94 1.08 17.37
N ALA A 18 8.70 1.39 17.05
CA ALA A 18 8.10 1.00 15.80
C ALA A 18 7.23 2.13 15.24
N GLN A 19 6.89 2.04 13.98
CA GLN A 19 5.94 2.92 13.33
C GLN A 19 4.80 2.09 12.78
N LEU A 20 3.59 2.48 13.09
CA LEU A 20 2.39 1.85 12.55
C LEU A 20 1.88 2.66 11.36
N PHE A 21 1.71 1.98 10.24
CA PHE A 21 1.13 2.52 9.02
C PHE A 21 -0.16 1.77 8.72
N LEU A 22 -1.26 2.48 8.64
CA LEU A 22 -2.54 1.92 8.24
C LEU A 22 -2.83 2.25 6.77
N PRO A 23 -3.65 1.43 6.07
CA PRO A 23 -4.20 1.78 4.78
C PRO A 23 -4.93 3.13 4.84
N ALA A 24 -5.23 3.67 3.68
CA ALA A 24 -5.84 4.98 3.56
C ALA A 24 -7.18 5.11 4.28
N ASP A 25 -7.98 4.05 4.25
CA ASP A 25 -9.29 3.95 4.92
C ASP A 25 -9.18 3.55 6.40
N GLU A 26 -7.95 3.41 6.94
CA GLU A 26 -7.65 2.98 8.30
C GLU A 26 -8.23 1.60 8.67
N LYS A 27 -8.66 0.81 7.68
CA LYS A 27 -9.24 -0.53 7.83
C LYS A 27 -8.34 -1.56 7.16
N PRO A 28 -7.30 -2.03 7.83
CA PRO A 28 -6.41 -3.04 7.27
C PRO A 28 -7.15 -4.35 7.00
N LEU A 29 -6.88 -4.96 5.84
CA LEU A 29 -7.38 -6.28 5.47
C LEU A 29 -6.55 -7.40 6.13
N ALA A 30 -5.28 -7.12 6.38
CA ALA A 30 -4.35 -7.98 7.10
C ALA A 30 -3.22 -7.11 7.68
N PHE A 31 -2.52 -7.64 8.70
CA PHE A 31 -1.32 -6.99 9.22
C PHE A 31 -0.04 -7.67 8.75
N ALA A 32 0.99 -6.85 8.55
CA ALA A 32 2.37 -7.28 8.32
C ALA A 32 3.28 -6.69 9.41
N LEU A 33 4.28 -7.47 9.83
CA LEU A 33 5.41 -6.99 10.62
C LEU A 33 6.60 -6.83 9.66
N PHE A 34 7.07 -5.60 9.52
CA PHE A 34 8.26 -5.28 8.72
C PHE A 34 9.43 -4.93 9.64
N VAL A 35 10.47 -5.74 9.61
CA VAL A 35 11.68 -5.58 10.41
C VAL A 35 12.82 -5.14 9.50
N HIS A 36 13.37 -3.96 9.77
CA HIS A 36 14.35 -3.35 8.89
C HIS A 36 15.58 -2.81 9.63
N CYS A 37 16.69 -2.74 8.92
CA CYS A 37 17.97 -2.19 9.38
C CYS A 37 18.29 -0.87 8.68
N TYR A 38 17.31 -0.11 8.30
CA TYR A 38 17.49 1.13 7.54
C TYR A 38 17.69 2.37 8.42
N ALA A 39 17.93 2.25 9.68
CA ALA A 39 18.04 3.36 10.62
C ALA A 39 19.19 4.30 10.31
N LEU A 40 19.18 4.93 9.20
CA LEU A 40 20.29 5.76 8.78
C LEU A 40 19.79 7.06 8.23
N SER A 41 20.06 8.10 8.97
CA SER A 41 19.91 9.49 8.55
C SER A 41 18.51 9.94 8.14
N GLY A 42 17.49 9.75 8.97
CA GLY A 42 16.28 10.61 8.94
C GLY A 42 15.36 10.56 7.70
N GLN A 43 15.74 9.86 6.64
CA GLN A 43 14.95 9.75 5.41
C GLN A 43 15.07 8.34 4.85
N ASN A 44 14.25 7.44 5.37
CA ASN A 44 14.26 6.06 4.96
C ASN A 44 13.31 5.83 3.76
N PHE A 45 13.68 6.34 2.59
CA PHE A 45 12.87 6.21 1.37
C PHE A 45 12.57 4.76 1.02
N ALA A 46 13.54 3.86 1.17
CA ALA A 46 13.38 2.45 0.82
C ALA A 46 12.29 1.77 1.66
N SER A 47 12.32 1.92 3.00
CA SER A 47 11.29 1.33 3.85
C SER A 47 9.92 1.95 3.59
N GLN A 48 9.85 3.26 3.38
CA GLN A 48 8.59 3.93 3.07
C GLN A 48 7.99 3.49 1.73
N ALA A 49 8.82 3.23 0.71
CA ALA A 49 8.37 2.72 -0.57
C ALA A 49 7.80 1.30 -0.45
N VAL A 50 8.49 0.40 0.28
CA VAL A 50 7.99 -0.94 0.58
C VAL A 50 6.66 -0.88 1.34
N ILE A 51 6.59 -0.05 2.38
CA ILE A 51 5.37 0.16 3.17
C ILE A 51 4.23 0.70 2.31
N ARG A 52 4.49 1.68 1.46
CA ARG A 52 3.50 2.26 0.53
C ARG A 52 2.90 1.20 -0.39
N GLY A 53 3.75 0.34 -1.00
CA GLY A 53 3.30 -0.73 -1.87
C GLY A 53 2.37 -1.73 -1.16
N LEU A 54 2.67 -2.07 0.09
CA LEU A 54 1.84 -2.93 0.93
C LEU A 54 0.54 -2.25 1.38
N ASN A 55 0.61 -0.98 1.79
CA ASN A 55 -0.59 -0.23 2.17
C ASN A 55 -1.60 -0.11 1.03
N GLN A 56 -1.13 0.10 -0.21
CA GLN A 56 -1.99 0.13 -1.40
C GLN A 56 -2.76 -1.18 -1.61
N LYS A 57 -2.25 -2.29 -1.06
CA LYS A 57 -2.89 -3.61 -1.06
C LYS A 57 -3.71 -3.89 0.19
N GLY A 58 -3.89 -2.90 1.05
CA GLY A 58 -4.72 -3.00 2.25
C GLY A 58 -4.03 -3.57 3.48
N PHE A 59 -2.70 -3.71 3.49
CA PHE A 59 -1.99 -4.11 4.71
C PHE A 59 -1.85 -2.96 5.70
N GLY A 60 -2.14 -3.24 6.99
CA GLY A 60 -1.60 -2.49 8.11
C GLY A 60 -0.18 -2.99 8.39
N ILE A 61 0.78 -2.09 8.58
CA ILE A 61 2.19 -2.47 8.76
C ILE A 61 2.72 -1.90 10.07
N LEU A 62 3.23 -2.77 10.94
CA LEU A 62 4.10 -2.37 12.03
C LEU A 62 5.55 -2.47 11.52
N ALA A 63 6.21 -1.34 11.35
CA ALA A 63 7.61 -1.27 10.95
C ALA A 63 8.48 -1.16 12.21
N LEU A 64 9.20 -2.22 12.52
CA LEU A 64 10.12 -2.32 13.67
C LEU A 64 11.52 -1.92 13.23
N ASP A 65 12.08 -0.91 13.88
CA ASP A 65 13.48 -0.53 13.71
C ASP A 65 14.38 -1.49 14.50
N PHE A 66 15.03 -2.38 13.76
CA PHE A 66 15.93 -3.39 14.32
C PHE A 66 17.29 -2.83 14.73
N THR A 67 17.60 -1.59 14.40
CA THR A 67 18.86 -0.95 14.78
C THR A 67 18.78 -0.26 16.13
N GLY A 68 17.59 0.16 16.53
CA GLY A 68 17.36 0.96 17.72
C GLY A 68 17.96 2.37 17.64
N GLU A 69 18.38 2.84 16.46
CA GLU A 69 18.98 4.18 16.30
C GLU A 69 17.97 5.33 16.47
N THR A 70 16.70 5.07 16.25
CA THR A 70 15.61 6.00 16.59
C THR A 70 15.30 6.03 18.07
N ALA A 71 15.78 5.02 18.83
CA ALA A 71 15.74 5.03 20.27
C ALA A 71 16.80 6.00 20.82
N GLN A 72 16.41 6.93 21.64
CA GLN A 72 17.32 7.77 22.42
C GLN A 72 18.21 6.96 23.37
N ASP A 73 18.16 5.63 23.28
CA ASP A 73 18.81 4.69 24.17
C ASP A 73 20.04 4.06 23.49
N ALA A 74 21.22 4.57 23.81
CA ALA A 74 22.52 4.00 23.37
C ALA A 74 22.74 2.53 23.81
N LYS A 75 21.76 1.92 24.51
CA LYS A 75 21.82 0.57 25.07
C LYS A 75 21.05 -0.48 24.29
N TYR A 76 20.33 -0.12 23.23
CA TYR A 76 19.57 -1.10 22.45
C TYR A 76 20.45 -2.20 21.89
N ILE A 77 20.03 -3.43 22.07
CA ILE A 77 20.69 -4.64 21.57
C ILE A 77 19.62 -5.48 20.87
N ALA A 78 19.69 -5.57 19.53
CA ALA A 78 18.70 -6.26 18.72
C ALA A 78 18.70 -7.78 18.99
N SER A 79 17.50 -8.35 19.09
CA SER A 79 17.26 -9.77 19.42
C SER A 79 16.15 -10.35 18.53
N SER A 80 16.19 -11.64 18.26
CA SER A 80 15.06 -12.33 17.60
C SER A 80 13.79 -12.30 18.46
N ASN A 81 13.93 -12.20 19.76
CA ASN A 81 12.79 -12.06 20.70
C ASN A 81 12.05 -10.74 20.50
N ASP A 82 12.72 -9.66 20.09
CA ASP A 82 12.08 -8.38 19.82
C ASP A 82 11.05 -8.48 18.67
N ILE A 83 11.29 -9.36 17.71
CA ILE A 83 10.35 -9.65 16.60
C ILE A 83 9.11 -10.38 17.14
N ILE A 84 9.31 -11.31 18.08
CA ILE A 84 8.22 -12.02 18.74
C ILE A 84 7.41 -11.05 19.60
N ASP A 85 8.08 -10.19 20.38
CA ASP A 85 7.43 -9.19 21.23
C ASP A 85 6.64 -8.16 20.40
N ALA A 86 7.16 -7.76 19.24
CA ALA A 86 6.44 -6.90 18.29
C ALA A 86 5.20 -7.60 17.70
N THR A 87 5.31 -8.91 17.47
CA THR A 87 4.17 -9.75 17.04
C THR A 87 3.11 -9.81 18.12
N GLU A 88 3.49 -10.05 19.37
CA GLU A 88 2.57 -10.08 20.52
C GLU A 88 1.90 -8.70 20.72
N TYR A 89 2.66 -7.62 20.51
CA TYR A 89 2.10 -6.27 20.55
C TYR A 89 0.99 -6.08 19.51
N LEU A 90 1.22 -6.54 18.24
CA LEU A 90 0.20 -6.49 17.19
C LEU A 90 -1.04 -7.32 17.55
N ILE A 91 -0.84 -8.54 18.03
CA ILE A 91 -1.93 -9.43 18.44
C ILE A 91 -2.80 -8.78 19.53
N LYS A 92 -2.16 -8.16 20.50
CA LYS A 92 -2.85 -7.56 21.65
C LYS A 92 -3.63 -6.31 21.30
N ASN A 93 -3.10 -5.45 20.41
CA ASN A 93 -3.63 -4.11 20.18
C ASN A 93 -4.37 -3.97 18.85
N TYR A 94 -4.17 -4.89 17.92
CA TYR A 94 -4.73 -4.85 16.56
C TYR A 94 -5.15 -6.26 16.12
N ALA A 95 -4.32 -6.92 15.31
CA ALA A 95 -4.53 -8.30 14.89
C ALA A 95 -3.19 -9.02 14.66
N ALA A 96 -3.23 -10.35 14.62
CA ALA A 96 -2.05 -11.16 14.35
C ALA A 96 -1.47 -10.84 12.96
N PRO A 97 -0.15 -10.60 12.83
CA PRO A 97 0.45 -10.40 11.53
C PRO A 97 0.38 -11.68 10.71
N LYS A 98 -0.07 -11.55 9.46
CA LYS A 98 -0.10 -12.62 8.47
C LYS A 98 1.20 -12.72 7.69
N LEU A 99 1.93 -11.61 7.59
CA LEU A 99 3.15 -11.49 6.81
C LEU A 99 4.29 -10.96 7.70
N LEU A 100 5.44 -11.66 7.65
CA LEU A 100 6.69 -11.23 8.29
C LEU A 100 7.69 -10.87 7.19
N ILE A 101 8.17 -9.65 7.22
CA ILE A 101 9.10 -9.11 6.22
C ILE A 101 10.38 -8.69 6.92
N GLY A 102 11.51 -9.14 6.42
CA GLY A 102 12.81 -8.73 6.95
C GLY A 102 13.74 -8.25 5.86
N HIS A 103 14.61 -7.29 6.21
CA HIS A 103 15.67 -6.80 5.35
C HIS A 103 17.04 -7.05 5.97
N SER A 104 17.99 -7.56 5.17
CA SER A 104 19.38 -7.76 5.58
C SER A 104 19.49 -8.74 6.77
N ILE A 105 20.26 -8.40 7.81
CA ILE A 105 20.37 -9.22 9.03
C ILE A 105 19.03 -9.38 9.76
N ALA A 106 18.12 -8.40 9.64
CA ALA A 106 16.77 -8.54 10.18
C ALA A 106 15.96 -9.61 9.42
N ALA A 107 16.21 -9.82 8.12
CA ALA A 107 15.58 -10.94 7.40
C ALA A 107 16.03 -12.27 7.99
N SER A 108 17.30 -12.39 8.33
CA SER A 108 17.83 -13.59 8.98
C SER A 108 17.22 -13.81 10.36
N ALA A 109 17.09 -12.76 11.15
CA ALA A 109 16.40 -12.82 12.45
C ALA A 109 14.91 -13.16 12.30
N CYS A 110 14.23 -12.66 11.26
CA CYS A 110 12.85 -13.02 10.92
C CYS A 110 12.69 -14.51 10.60
N LEU A 111 13.61 -15.09 9.83
CA LEU A 111 13.60 -16.52 9.53
C LEU A 111 13.72 -17.39 10.81
N ILE A 112 14.49 -16.93 11.79
CA ILE A 112 14.60 -17.57 13.09
C ILE A 112 13.30 -17.42 13.90
N ALA A 113 12.81 -16.17 14.03
CA ALA A 113 11.61 -15.86 14.83
C ALA A 113 10.33 -16.51 14.26
N ALA A 114 10.25 -16.67 12.93
CA ALA A 114 9.08 -17.22 12.25
C ALA A 114 8.66 -18.63 12.71
N LYS A 115 9.55 -19.37 13.35
CA LYS A 115 9.26 -20.71 13.92
C LYS A 115 8.29 -20.60 15.11
N GLU A 116 8.39 -19.52 15.86
CA GLU A 116 7.60 -19.28 17.07
C GLU A 116 6.32 -18.47 16.78
N ILE A 117 6.20 -17.90 15.57
CA ILE A 117 5.04 -17.10 15.17
C ILE A 117 4.08 -17.94 14.34
N HIS A 118 3.07 -18.51 14.98
CA HIS A 118 2.19 -19.51 14.37
C HIS A 118 1.23 -18.93 13.33
N ASN A 119 0.80 -17.67 13.49
CA ASN A 119 -0.22 -17.03 12.65
C ASN A 119 0.29 -16.52 11.30
N LEU A 120 1.58 -16.68 11.00
CA LEU A 120 2.14 -16.26 9.72
C LEU A 120 1.63 -17.12 8.57
N GLU A 121 1.22 -16.47 7.51
CA GLU A 121 0.81 -17.07 6.24
C GLU A 121 1.84 -16.85 5.13
N GLY A 122 2.84 -15.99 5.38
CA GLY A 122 3.95 -15.73 4.46
C GLY A 122 5.15 -15.09 5.14
N ILE A 123 6.32 -15.30 4.53
CA ILE A 123 7.60 -14.71 4.97
C ILE A 123 8.28 -14.07 3.76
N VAL A 124 8.86 -12.89 3.95
CA VAL A 124 9.64 -12.19 2.92
C VAL A 124 11.04 -11.93 3.43
N SER A 125 12.03 -12.36 2.65
CA SER A 125 13.44 -12.09 2.90
C SER A 125 13.99 -11.16 1.83
N ILE A 126 14.41 -9.96 2.21
CA ILE A 126 15.05 -9.00 1.32
C ILE A 126 16.54 -8.95 1.68
N SER A 127 17.40 -9.35 0.76
CA SER A 127 18.86 -9.40 0.96
C SER A 127 19.30 -10.07 2.27
N GLY A 128 18.59 -11.16 2.64
CA GLY A 128 18.89 -11.93 3.87
C GLY A 128 20.22 -12.66 3.79
N ILE A 129 20.88 -12.89 4.93
CA ILE A 129 22.17 -13.53 5.04
C ILE A 129 22.05 -14.87 5.79
N VAL A 130 22.55 -15.94 5.18
CA VAL A 130 22.55 -17.31 5.75
C VAL A 130 23.91 -17.98 5.64
N ASP A 131 24.82 -17.41 4.87
CA ASP A 131 26.18 -17.92 4.72
C ASP A 131 26.97 -17.71 6.02
N LYS A 132 27.39 -18.82 6.62
CA LYS A 132 28.07 -18.83 7.92
C LYS A 132 29.42 -18.15 7.89
N GLU A 133 30.13 -18.24 6.76
CA GLU A 133 31.45 -17.60 6.60
C GLU A 133 31.28 -16.08 6.50
N GLN A 134 30.34 -15.62 5.69
CA GLN A 134 30.03 -14.20 5.60
C GLN A 134 29.54 -13.62 6.93
N LEU A 135 28.69 -14.36 7.66
CA LEU A 135 28.23 -13.96 8.99
C LEU A 135 29.41 -13.85 9.98
N SER A 136 30.24 -14.91 10.06
CA SER A 136 31.33 -14.96 11.04
C SER A 136 32.36 -13.84 10.86
N GLY A 137 32.64 -13.48 9.60
CA GLY A 137 33.57 -12.40 9.26
C GLY A 137 33.08 -11.01 9.66
N ARG A 138 31.79 -10.84 9.90
CA ARG A 138 31.17 -9.55 10.22
C ARG A 138 30.92 -9.32 11.72
N PHE A 139 31.11 -10.34 12.54
CA PHE A 139 30.92 -10.23 13.99
C PHE A 139 32.18 -9.84 14.73
N LYS A 140 32.05 -8.79 15.58
CA LYS A 140 33.03 -8.49 16.64
C LYS A 140 32.42 -8.80 18.00
N LYS A 141 32.98 -9.82 18.68
CA LYS A 141 32.48 -10.24 20.00
C LYS A 141 32.90 -9.23 21.07
N LEU A 142 31.92 -8.81 21.87
CA LEU A 142 32.11 -7.98 23.06
C LEU A 142 31.54 -8.72 24.29
N LYS A 143 31.74 -8.16 25.49
CA LYS A 143 31.35 -8.84 26.75
C LYS A 143 29.85 -9.17 26.85
N TYR A 144 29.00 -8.26 26.43
CA TYR A 144 27.54 -8.38 26.60
C TYR A 144 26.76 -8.51 25.30
N TYR A 145 27.35 -8.18 24.16
CA TYR A 145 26.71 -8.22 22.85
C TYR A 145 27.78 -8.42 21.77
N SER A 146 27.32 -8.62 20.54
CA SER A 146 28.19 -8.64 19.36
C SER A 146 27.89 -7.44 18.49
N LYS A 147 28.94 -6.82 17.94
CA LYS A 147 28.80 -5.88 16.85
C LYS A 147 28.77 -6.64 15.54
N PHE A 148 27.75 -6.37 14.74
CA PHE A 148 27.67 -6.82 13.36
C PHE A 148 27.99 -5.65 12.45
N GLU A 149 28.99 -5.80 11.58
CA GLU A 149 29.46 -4.74 10.67
C GLU A 149 28.95 -5.02 9.26
N LEU A 150 28.31 -4.01 8.64
CA LEU A 150 27.77 -4.07 7.30
C LEU A 150 28.09 -2.75 6.59
N GLY A 151 29.17 -2.73 5.79
CA GLY A 151 29.72 -1.48 5.28
C GLY A 151 30.10 -0.55 6.44
N ASP A 152 29.67 0.68 6.40
CA ASP A 152 29.91 1.68 7.47
C ASP A 152 28.96 1.54 8.67
N HIS A 153 28.02 0.62 8.60
CA HIS A 153 26.97 0.44 9.60
C HIS A 153 27.34 -0.58 10.66
N LYS A 154 26.98 -0.30 11.91
CA LYS A 154 27.32 -1.14 13.06
C LYS A 154 26.09 -1.38 13.91
N LEU A 155 25.62 -2.63 13.93
CA LEU A 155 24.51 -3.08 14.74
C LEU A 155 25.01 -3.76 16.01
N LYS A 156 24.23 -3.64 17.09
CA LYS A 156 24.45 -4.42 18.31
C LYS A 156 23.43 -5.56 18.31
N LEU A 157 23.92 -6.79 18.33
CA LEU A 157 23.08 -7.98 18.39
C LEU A 157 23.33 -8.72 19.69
N ASP A 158 22.28 -9.32 20.26
CA ASP A 158 22.47 -10.17 21.43
C ASP A 158 23.29 -11.43 21.08
N LYS A 159 23.82 -12.08 22.10
CA LYS A 159 24.62 -13.28 21.90
C LYS A 159 23.78 -14.46 21.42
N GLN A 160 22.55 -14.55 21.89
CA GLN A 160 21.65 -15.64 21.50
C GLN A 160 21.36 -15.57 19.99
N LEU A 161 21.05 -14.38 19.46
CA LEU A 161 20.85 -14.20 18.03
C LEU A 161 22.10 -14.52 17.22
N GLN A 162 23.29 -14.06 17.70
CA GLN A 162 24.54 -14.41 17.04
C GLN A 162 24.77 -15.94 17.01
N ASP A 163 24.57 -16.61 18.15
CA ASP A 163 24.79 -18.05 18.25
C ASP A 163 23.78 -18.83 17.37
N GLN A 164 22.54 -18.36 17.28
CA GLN A 164 21.52 -18.91 16.37
C GLN A 164 21.94 -18.76 14.91
N LEU A 165 22.39 -17.56 14.49
CA LEU A 165 22.80 -17.27 13.12
C LEU A 165 24.05 -18.06 12.70
N LEU A 166 24.99 -18.31 13.62
CA LEU A 166 26.19 -19.10 13.37
C LEU A 166 26.01 -20.63 13.58
N SER A 167 24.84 -21.04 14.04
CA SER A 167 24.52 -22.45 14.26
C SER A 167 24.31 -23.20 12.93
N ASP A 168 24.72 -24.46 12.90
CA ASP A 168 24.37 -25.36 11.79
C ASP A 168 22.86 -25.64 11.68
N LYS A 169 22.13 -25.41 12.78
CA LYS A 169 20.66 -25.51 12.80
C LYS A 169 19.98 -24.41 12.00
N TYR A 170 20.61 -23.28 11.75
CA TYR A 170 19.94 -22.15 11.10
C TYR A 170 19.39 -22.51 9.73
N GLN A 171 20.17 -23.19 8.90
CA GLN A 171 19.69 -23.68 7.60
C GLN A 171 18.62 -24.76 7.73
N GLU A 172 18.73 -25.64 8.74
CA GLU A 172 17.70 -26.65 9.02
C GLU A 172 16.40 -26.00 9.50
N ASP A 173 16.48 -24.93 10.28
CA ASP A 173 15.34 -24.17 10.74
C ASP A 173 14.56 -23.55 9.57
N ILE A 174 15.21 -23.10 8.51
CA ILE A 174 14.56 -22.62 7.29
C ILE A 174 13.72 -23.72 6.63
N LYS A 175 14.22 -24.95 6.57
CA LYS A 175 13.48 -26.10 6.04
C LYS A 175 12.21 -26.39 6.85
N GLN A 176 12.23 -26.14 8.15
CA GLN A 176 11.11 -26.45 9.03
C GLN A 176 9.98 -25.40 8.99
N LEU A 177 10.20 -24.23 8.40
CA LEU A 177 9.21 -23.14 8.38
C LEU A 177 7.90 -23.53 7.69
N LYS A 178 7.96 -24.34 6.63
CA LYS A 178 6.77 -24.86 5.87
C LYS A 178 5.73 -23.78 5.56
N LYS A 179 6.17 -22.56 5.30
CA LYS A 179 5.35 -21.40 4.98
C LYS A 179 5.76 -20.85 3.62
N PRO A 180 4.83 -20.24 2.87
CA PRO A 180 5.17 -19.50 1.66
C PRO A 180 6.30 -18.51 1.93
N ILE A 181 7.33 -18.51 1.09
CA ILE A 181 8.47 -17.61 1.21
C ILE A 181 8.71 -16.88 -0.10
N LEU A 182 8.92 -15.56 -0.01
CA LEU A 182 9.35 -14.70 -1.10
C LEU A 182 10.73 -14.15 -0.78
N ILE A 183 11.65 -14.29 -1.72
CA ILE A 183 13.04 -13.88 -1.57
C ILE A 183 13.34 -12.81 -2.61
N PHE A 184 13.91 -11.70 -2.18
CA PHE A 184 14.50 -10.67 -3.04
C PHE A 184 15.98 -10.58 -2.80
N HIS A 185 16.76 -10.48 -3.86
CA HIS A 185 18.19 -10.21 -3.77
C HIS A 185 18.72 -9.61 -5.07
N SER A 186 19.70 -8.71 -4.95
CA SER A 186 20.36 -8.12 -6.10
C SER A 186 21.65 -8.87 -6.42
N PRO A 187 21.92 -9.17 -7.71
CA PRO A 187 23.25 -9.63 -8.12
C PRO A 187 24.33 -8.53 -7.98
N PHE A 188 23.93 -7.29 -7.80
CA PHE A 188 24.80 -6.13 -7.60
C PHE A 188 24.93 -5.73 -6.12
N ASP A 189 24.44 -6.58 -5.19
CA ASP A 189 24.63 -6.38 -3.76
C ASP A 189 26.10 -6.63 -3.40
N ASP A 190 26.82 -5.56 -3.13
CA ASP A 190 28.24 -5.54 -2.79
C ASP A 190 28.52 -5.86 -1.31
N LEU A 191 27.48 -5.88 -0.49
CA LEU A 191 27.56 -6.18 0.93
C LEU A 191 27.22 -7.64 1.24
N ILE A 192 26.12 -8.15 0.70
CA ILE A 192 25.67 -9.53 0.93
C ILE A 192 25.55 -10.25 -0.41
N HIS A 193 26.35 -11.28 -0.59
CA HIS A 193 26.42 -12.02 -1.85
C HIS A 193 25.11 -12.75 -2.17
N ILE A 194 24.69 -12.71 -3.45
CA ILE A 194 23.43 -13.30 -3.92
C ILE A 194 23.30 -14.81 -3.64
N ASN A 195 24.41 -15.53 -3.44
CA ASN A 195 24.39 -16.94 -3.07
C ASN A 195 23.59 -17.22 -1.78
N ASN A 196 23.40 -16.20 -0.93
CA ASN A 196 22.54 -16.31 0.24
C ASN A 196 21.09 -16.54 -0.17
N ALA A 197 20.60 -15.85 -1.20
CA ALA A 197 19.25 -16.06 -1.73
C ALA A 197 19.10 -17.46 -2.33
N GLU A 198 20.11 -17.95 -3.05
CA GLU A 198 20.12 -19.33 -3.55
C GLU A 198 20.02 -20.33 -2.40
N THR A 199 20.80 -20.16 -1.35
CA THR A 199 20.76 -21.05 -0.17
C THR A 199 19.41 -21.02 0.51
N ILE A 200 18.83 -19.82 0.77
CA ILE A 200 17.50 -19.71 1.36
C ILE A 200 16.47 -20.41 0.45
N TYR A 201 16.54 -20.19 -0.87
CA TYR A 201 15.62 -20.79 -1.81
C TYR A 201 15.74 -22.32 -1.82
N GLN A 202 16.95 -22.87 -1.86
CA GLN A 202 17.16 -24.32 -1.86
C GLN A 202 16.67 -24.98 -0.57
N GLN A 203 16.88 -24.34 0.58
CA GLN A 203 16.47 -24.88 1.88
C GLN A 203 14.97 -24.76 2.14
N SER A 204 14.28 -23.79 1.53
CA SER A 204 12.85 -23.55 1.78
C SER A 204 11.96 -24.59 1.11
N PHE A 205 10.85 -24.93 1.76
CA PHE A 205 9.79 -25.72 1.14
C PHE A 205 8.93 -24.87 0.19
N HIS A 206 8.21 -25.54 -0.71
CA HIS A 206 7.17 -24.89 -1.50
C HIS A 206 5.94 -24.51 -0.64
N PRO A 207 5.23 -23.40 -0.96
CA PRO A 207 5.54 -22.50 -2.07
C PRO A 207 6.69 -21.54 -1.75
N LYS A 208 7.58 -21.34 -2.71
CA LYS A 208 8.72 -20.43 -2.62
C LYS A 208 8.91 -19.66 -3.92
N SER A 209 9.29 -18.39 -3.82
CA SER A 209 9.51 -17.48 -4.94
C SER A 209 10.82 -16.74 -4.78
N PHE A 210 11.51 -16.49 -5.86
CA PHE A 210 12.72 -15.67 -5.88
C PHE A 210 12.61 -14.61 -6.97
N ILE A 211 12.92 -13.39 -6.62
CA ILE A 211 12.94 -12.24 -7.53
C ILE A 211 14.30 -11.58 -7.44
N THR A 212 14.99 -11.49 -8.56
CA THR A 212 16.23 -10.73 -8.68
C THR A 212 15.92 -9.24 -8.80
N LEU A 213 16.72 -8.43 -8.12
CA LEU A 213 16.63 -6.97 -8.15
C LEU A 213 17.78 -6.42 -9.00
N ASP A 214 17.57 -6.31 -10.30
CA ASP A 214 18.57 -5.81 -11.22
C ASP A 214 18.94 -4.35 -10.89
N LYS A 215 20.23 -4.07 -10.81
CA LYS A 215 20.78 -2.74 -10.51
C LYS A 215 20.41 -2.14 -9.13
N ALA A 216 19.89 -2.95 -8.21
CA ALA A 216 19.66 -2.51 -6.84
C ALA A 216 20.92 -2.70 -6.01
N ASN A 217 21.21 -1.76 -5.12
CA ASN A 217 22.21 -1.96 -4.07
C ASN A 217 21.57 -2.62 -2.84
N HIS A 218 22.39 -2.98 -1.85
CA HIS A 218 21.93 -3.64 -0.63
C HIS A 218 20.81 -2.92 0.11
N PHE A 219 20.86 -1.59 0.16
CA PHE A 219 19.93 -0.75 0.91
C PHE A 219 18.72 -0.26 0.09
N LEU A 220 18.59 -0.70 -1.15
CA LEU A 220 17.48 -0.28 -2.04
C LEU A 220 17.36 1.25 -2.12
N THR A 221 18.49 1.97 -2.24
CA THR A 221 18.50 3.44 -2.24
C THR A 221 17.86 4.07 -3.48
N ASN A 222 17.57 3.29 -4.51
CA ASN A 222 16.80 3.72 -5.67
C ASN A 222 15.32 3.50 -5.39
N ASP A 223 14.52 4.56 -5.48
CA ASP A 223 13.09 4.56 -5.19
C ASP A 223 12.30 3.58 -6.07
N ASP A 224 12.66 3.44 -7.36
CA ASP A 224 11.98 2.52 -8.29
C ASP A 224 12.12 1.06 -7.83
N ASN A 225 13.32 0.68 -7.35
CA ASN A 225 13.57 -0.66 -6.85
C ASN A 225 12.80 -0.94 -5.55
N ALA A 226 12.77 0.03 -4.64
CA ALA A 226 12.06 -0.10 -3.38
C ALA A 226 10.53 -0.16 -3.58
N ASP A 227 9.99 0.68 -4.47
CA ASP A 227 8.58 0.68 -4.84
C ASP A 227 8.18 -0.62 -5.56
N TYR A 228 9.05 -1.13 -6.44
CA TYR A 228 8.87 -2.44 -7.08
C TYR A 228 8.79 -3.56 -6.05
N VAL A 229 9.70 -3.59 -5.07
CA VAL A 229 9.68 -4.59 -3.99
C VAL A 229 8.36 -4.54 -3.23
N GLY A 230 7.91 -3.35 -2.81
CA GLY A 230 6.64 -3.20 -2.08
C GLY A 230 5.42 -3.68 -2.87
N LYS A 231 5.32 -3.32 -4.14
CA LYS A 231 4.25 -3.76 -5.04
C LYS A 231 4.26 -5.27 -5.25
N MET A 232 5.44 -5.84 -5.45
CA MET A 232 5.59 -7.27 -5.66
C MET A 232 5.27 -8.10 -4.41
N ILE A 233 5.66 -7.63 -3.22
CA ILE A 233 5.27 -8.29 -1.96
C ILE A 233 3.75 -8.28 -1.84
N GLY A 234 3.11 -7.13 -2.04
CA GLY A 234 1.66 -7.00 -1.95
C GLY A 234 0.92 -7.94 -2.91
N SER A 235 1.33 -7.96 -4.18
CA SER A 235 0.71 -8.84 -5.19
C SER A 235 0.99 -10.33 -4.95
N TRP A 236 2.16 -10.67 -4.43
CA TRP A 236 2.49 -12.04 -4.07
C TRP A 236 1.67 -12.49 -2.85
N ALA A 237 1.51 -11.62 -1.86
CA ALA A 237 0.78 -11.91 -0.64
C ALA A 237 -0.70 -12.22 -0.90
N GLU A 238 -1.35 -11.53 -1.85
CA GLU A 238 -2.75 -11.78 -2.25
C GLU A 238 -3.02 -13.25 -2.65
N ARG A 239 -1.99 -13.98 -3.05
CA ARG A 239 -2.11 -15.39 -3.44
C ARG A 239 -2.16 -16.33 -2.24
N TYR A 240 -1.58 -15.95 -1.11
CA TYR A 240 -1.34 -16.84 0.03
C TYR A 240 -2.04 -16.37 1.30
N ILE A 241 -2.40 -15.09 1.35
CA ILE A 241 -3.02 -14.46 2.50
C ILE A 241 -4.45 -14.11 2.15
N GLU A 242 -5.39 -14.67 2.88
CA GLU A 242 -6.79 -14.32 2.74
C GLU A 242 -7.01 -12.92 3.33
N MET A 243 -7.19 -11.96 2.44
CA MET A 243 -7.45 -10.57 2.79
C MET A 243 -8.94 -10.30 2.65
N GLN A 244 -9.67 -10.47 3.74
CA GLN A 244 -11.10 -10.20 3.77
C GLN A 244 -11.38 -8.94 4.60
N ARG A 245 -12.27 -8.10 4.10
CA ARG A 245 -12.86 -7.05 4.94
C ARG A 245 -13.80 -7.72 5.94
N GLU A 246 -13.64 -7.42 7.22
CA GLU A 246 -14.52 -7.94 8.27
C GLU A 246 -16.00 -7.59 8.02
N ASN A 247 -16.26 -6.49 7.33
CA ASN A 247 -17.60 -6.03 7.00
C ASN A 247 -17.60 -5.41 5.60
N PRO A 248 -17.65 -6.21 4.51
CA PRO A 248 -17.70 -5.67 3.16
C PRO A 248 -18.99 -4.88 2.96
N LEU A 249 -18.89 -3.79 2.18
CA LEU A 249 -20.06 -3.02 1.79
C LEU A 249 -20.89 -3.85 0.80
N GLU A 250 -21.99 -4.43 1.29
CA GLU A 250 -22.93 -5.17 0.47
C GLU A 250 -24.21 -4.37 0.24
N THR A 251 -24.84 -4.56 -0.91
CA THR A 251 -26.09 -3.90 -1.26
C THR A 251 -26.85 -4.65 -2.33
N GLN A 252 -28.17 -4.60 -2.25
CA GLN A 252 -29.06 -5.02 -3.32
C GLN A 252 -29.40 -3.90 -4.32
N TYR A 253 -28.94 -2.67 -4.03
CA TYR A 253 -29.10 -1.52 -4.92
C TYR A 253 -27.96 -1.45 -5.94
N GLN A 254 -28.11 -0.61 -6.96
CA GLN A 254 -27.09 -0.42 -7.99
C GLN A 254 -25.77 0.12 -7.43
N THR A 255 -25.84 0.95 -6.38
CA THR A 255 -24.71 1.56 -5.73
C THR A 255 -24.98 1.72 -4.25
N ALA A 256 -23.98 1.46 -3.44
CA ALA A 256 -23.97 1.81 -2.02
C ALA A 256 -22.71 2.62 -1.70
N VAL A 257 -22.86 3.49 -0.72
CA VAL A 257 -21.80 4.36 -0.23
C VAL A 257 -21.76 4.29 1.29
N ARG A 258 -20.57 4.16 1.86
CA ARG A 258 -20.38 4.09 3.32
C ARG A 258 -19.25 5.00 3.73
N ILE A 259 -19.52 5.90 4.66
CA ILE A 259 -18.52 6.70 5.36
C ILE A 259 -18.50 6.29 6.84
N GLY A 260 -17.32 6.18 7.41
CA GLY A 260 -17.12 5.93 8.84
C GLY A 260 -16.75 7.21 9.58
N THR A 261 -15.97 7.05 10.64
CA THR A 261 -15.47 8.16 11.47
C THR A 261 -14.21 8.83 10.91
N THR A 262 -13.64 8.29 9.83
CA THR A 262 -12.35 8.72 9.26
C THR A 262 -12.58 9.85 8.25
N LYS A 263 -12.79 11.07 8.71
CA LYS A 263 -12.96 12.29 7.90
C LYS A 263 -13.91 12.08 6.71
N TYR A 264 -13.41 12.24 5.47
CA TYR A 264 -14.20 12.18 4.23
C TYR A 264 -13.97 10.88 3.43
N ILE A 265 -13.13 9.97 3.93
CA ILE A 265 -12.85 8.72 3.22
C ILE A 265 -14.13 7.90 3.13
N THR A 266 -14.62 7.75 1.91
CA THR A 266 -15.92 7.17 1.61
C THR A 266 -15.74 5.96 0.70
N GLU A 267 -16.17 4.80 1.15
CA GLU A 267 -16.18 3.56 0.37
C GLU A 267 -17.39 3.56 -0.58
N ILE A 268 -17.16 3.22 -1.83
CA ILE A 268 -18.19 3.11 -2.86
C ILE A 268 -18.19 1.70 -3.44
N LYS A 269 -19.36 1.07 -3.49
CA LYS A 269 -19.60 -0.15 -4.25
C LYS A 269 -20.60 0.15 -5.36
N ALA A 270 -20.17 0.11 -6.62
CA ALA A 270 -20.99 0.30 -7.81
C ALA A 270 -21.02 -1.00 -8.61
N GLY A 271 -22.10 -1.76 -8.51
CA GLY A 271 -22.16 -3.13 -9.01
C GLY A 271 -21.08 -4.00 -8.36
N LYS A 272 -20.14 -4.53 -9.16
CA LYS A 272 -19.00 -5.32 -8.68
C LYS A 272 -17.72 -4.51 -8.43
N HIS A 273 -17.74 -3.20 -8.70
CA HIS A 273 -16.57 -2.34 -8.62
C HIS A 273 -16.53 -1.60 -7.28
N HIS A 274 -15.35 -1.64 -6.66
CA HIS A 274 -15.06 -0.89 -5.44
C HIS A 274 -14.20 0.32 -5.77
N GLN A 275 -14.54 1.46 -5.19
CA GLN A 275 -13.83 2.73 -5.33
C GLN A 275 -13.79 3.46 -3.99
N ILE A 276 -12.96 4.47 -3.89
CA ILE A 276 -12.90 5.37 -2.74
C ILE A 276 -13.18 6.78 -3.26
N ALA A 277 -14.04 7.51 -2.58
CA ALA A 277 -14.16 8.95 -2.70
C ALA A 277 -13.50 9.62 -1.49
N ASP A 278 -12.91 10.79 -1.71
CA ASP A 278 -12.35 11.62 -0.65
C ASP A 278 -12.37 13.08 -1.08
N GLU A 279 -12.15 14.00 -0.15
CA GLU A 279 -11.95 15.41 -0.47
C GLU A 279 -10.47 15.73 -0.66
N PRO A 280 -10.12 16.79 -1.41
CA PRO A 280 -8.76 17.30 -1.50
C PRO A 280 -8.17 17.67 -0.14
N ILE A 281 -6.84 17.75 -0.07
CA ILE A 281 -6.12 18.08 1.18
C ILE A 281 -6.52 19.48 1.69
N GLU A 282 -6.69 20.44 0.79
CA GLU A 282 -7.13 21.82 1.08
C GLU A 282 -8.53 21.86 1.71
N ASP A 283 -9.39 20.92 1.39
CA ASP A 283 -10.76 20.79 1.94
C ASP A 283 -10.80 19.87 3.18
N GLY A 284 -9.63 19.44 3.67
CA GLY A 284 -9.47 18.62 4.87
C GLY A 284 -9.52 17.12 4.65
N GLY A 285 -9.58 16.65 3.41
CA GLY A 285 -9.43 15.26 3.02
C GLY A 285 -7.99 14.76 3.05
N LYS A 286 -7.76 13.61 2.43
CA LYS A 286 -6.44 13.02 2.20
C LYS A 286 -6.11 12.85 0.71
N ASP A 287 -7.01 13.25 -0.19
CA ASP A 287 -6.89 13.12 -1.66
C ASP A 287 -6.64 11.66 -2.11
N LEU A 288 -7.42 10.73 -1.57
CA LEU A 288 -7.27 9.30 -1.79
C LEU A 288 -8.15 8.77 -2.93
N GLY A 289 -9.02 9.59 -3.43
CA GLY A 289 -9.92 9.29 -4.53
C GLY A 289 -10.62 10.52 -5.05
N PRO A 290 -11.36 10.42 -6.16
CA PRO A 290 -12.13 11.53 -6.69
C PRO A 290 -13.11 12.07 -5.67
N ASN A 291 -13.32 13.39 -5.65
CA ASN A 291 -14.36 13.99 -4.84
C ASN A 291 -15.77 13.77 -5.47
N PRO A 292 -16.85 14.04 -4.73
CA PRO A 292 -18.22 13.78 -5.22
C PRO A 292 -18.54 14.46 -6.55
N TYR A 293 -18.08 15.70 -6.78
CA TYR A 293 -18.30 16.38 -8.05
C TYR A 293 -17.50 15.78 -9.20
N GLN A 294 -16.28 15.30 -8.93
CA GLN A 294 -15.48 14.59 -9.94
C GLN A 294 -16.15 13.28 -10.36
N PHE A 295 -16.80 12.56 -9.46
CA PHE A 295 -17.62 11.38 -9.82
C PHE A 295 -18.80 11.74 -10.70
N LEU A 296 -19.50 12.83 -10.40
CA LEU A 296 -20.60 13.34 -11.24
C LEU A 296 -20.11 13.69 -12.65
N LEU A 297 -19.02 14.44 -12.74
CA LEU A 297 -18.40 14.82 -14.01
C LEU A 297 -17.89 13.61 -14.79
N ALA A 298 -17.25 12.64 -14.11
CA ALA A 298 -16.81 11.40 -14.74
C ALA A 298 -17.97 10.59 -15.31
N GLY A 299 -19.09 10.51 -14.60
CA GLY A 299 -20.34 9.87 -15.07
C GLY A 299 -20.88 10.53 -16.34
N LEU A 300 -20.94 11.87 -16.35
CA LEU A 300 -21.38 12.64 -17.52
C LEU A 300 -20.42 12.46 -18.69
N GLY A 301 -19.09 12.53 -18.45
CA GLY A 301 -18.06 12.37 -19.47
C GLY A 301 -18.08 10.98 -20.09
N ALA A 302 -18.09 9.94 -19.27
CA ALA A 302 -18.13 8.55 -19.71
C ALA A 302 -19.39 8.28 -20.56
N CYS A 303 -20.57 8.70 -20.08
CA CYS A 303 -21.81 8.54 -20.83
C CYS A 303 -21.77 9.28 -22.18
N THR A 304 -21.19 10.48 -22.22
CA THR A 304 -21.01 11.25 -23.46
C THR A 304 -20.12 10.49 -24.44
N ALA A 305 -18.92 10.09 -24.02
CA ALA A 305 -17.97 9.37 -24.87
C ALA A 305 -18.55 8.06 -25.42
N MET A 306 -19.20 7.26 -24.56
CA MET A 306 -19.86 6.02 -24.97
C MET A 306 -20.99 6.28 -25.98
N THR A 307 -21.79 7.34 -25.79
CA THR A 307 -22.88 7.70 -26.72
C THR A 307 -22.34 8.08 -28.08
N LEU A 308 -21.26 8.87 -28.15
CA LEU A 308 -20.62 9.25 -29.40
C LEU A 308 -20.01 8.04 -30.11
N ARG A 309 -19.33 7.16 -29.38
CA ARG A 309 -18.79 5.91 -29.92
C ARG A 309 -19.88 5.01 -30.49
N MET A 310 -20.97 4.81 -29.75
CA MET A 310 -22.09 4.00 -30.20
C MET A 310 -22.72 4.58 -31.47
N TYR A 311 -22.91 5.89 -31.54
CA TYR A 311 -23.48 6.55 -32.71
C TYR A 311 -22.57 6.43 -33.93
N ALA A 312 -21.28 6.71 -33.78
CA ALA A 312 -20.29 6.59 -34.85
C ALA A 312 -20.21 5.16 -35.40
N ASN A 313 -20.20 4.15 -34.51
CA ASN A 313 -20.20 2.74 -34.91
C ASN A 313 -21.47 2.39 -35.69
N HIS A 314 -22.65 2.84 -35.23
CA HIS A 314 -23.92 2.62 -35.96
C HIS A 314 -23.90 3.25 -37.38
N LYS A 315 -23.29 4.43 -37.51
CA LYS A 315 -23.13 5.14 -38.78
C LYS A 315 -21.95 4.66 -39.60
N LYS A 316 -21.11 3.77 -39.06
CA LYS A 316 -19.85 3.32 -39.64
C LYS A 316 -18.90 4.49 -39.98
N TRP A 317 -18.88 5.50 -39.08
CA TRP A 317 -17.96 6.62 -39.21
C TRP A 317 -16.57 6.28 -38.62
N PRO A 318 -15.48 6.74 -39.25
CA PRO A 318 -14.12 6.45 -38.79
C PRO A 318 -13.75 7.37 -37.60
N LEU A 319 -14.39 7.14 -36.44
CA LEU A 319 -14.10 7.81 -35.21
C LEU A 319 -13.08 6.97 -34.42
N ASP A 320 -11.87 7.47 -34.26
CA ASP A 320 -10.77 6.75 -33.58
C ASP A 320 -10.82 6.94 -32.06
N GLU A 321 -10.94 8.19 -31.62
CA GLU A 321 -10.89 8.54 -30.19
C GLU A 321 -11.86 9.68 -29.86
N VAL A 322 -12.34 9.68 -28.62
CA VAL A 322 -13.16 10.74 -28.04
C VAL A 322 -12.59 11.13 -26.67
N ASP A 323 -12.10 12.36 -26.56
CA ASP A 323 -11.73 12.96 -25.30
C ASP A 323 -12.83 13.91 -24.82
N VAL A 324 -13.22 13.80 -23.56
CA VAL A 324 -14.23 14.67 -22.96
C VAL A 324 -13.63 15.29 -21.70
N HIS A 325 -13.42 16.60 -21.75
CA HIS A 325 -12.94 17.40 -20.63
C HIS A 325 -14.09 18.10 -19.96
N LEU A 326 -14.20 18.01 -18.65
CA LEU A 326 -15.30 18.59 -17.90
C LEU A 326 -14.81 19.45 -16.76
N ASN A 327 -15.56 20.53 -16.50
CA ASN A 327 -15.35 21.39 -15.37
C ASN A 327 -16.69 21.75 -14.71
N HIS A 328 -16.67 21.97 -13.39
CA HIS A 328 -17.79 22.45 -12.61
C HIS A 328 -17.44 23.81 -12.05
N GLU A 329 -18.33 24.77 -12.26
CA GLU A 329 -18.19 26.11 -11.70
C GLU A 329 -19.49 26.52 -11.01
N ARG A 330 -19.36 27.25 -9.93
CA ARG A 330 -20.50 27.79 -9.18
C ARG A 330 -20.52 29.32 -9.29
N GLU A 331 -21.52 29.83 -9.98
CA GLU A 331 -21.74 31.28 -10.10
C GLU A 331 -22.75 31.79 -9.06
N TYR A 332 -22.48 32.98 -8.56
CA TYR A 332 -23.42 33.72 -7.72
C TYR A 332 -24.16 34.75 -8.60
N LEU A 333 -25.46 34.58 -8.79
CA LEU A 333 -26.26 35.58 -9.51
C LEU A 333 -26.28 36.89 -8.72
N LYS A 334 -25.70 37.95 -9.29
CA LYS A 334 -25.59 39.26 -8.67
C LYS A 334 -26.89 40.07 -8.73
N ASP A 335 -27.94 39.64 -9.44
CA ASP A 335 -29.17 40.37 -9.64
C ASP A 335 -30.36 39.66 -8.92
N ALA A 336 -30.51 39.98 -7.65
CA ALA A 336 -31.83 39.82 -6.99
C ALA A 336 -32.11 41.09 -6.23
N ASN A 337 -33.12 41.84 -6.68
CA ASN A 337 -33.70 42.99 -6.01
C ASN A 337 -33.87 42.76 -4.50
N GLU A 338 -33.62 43.76 -3.69
CA GLU A 338 -33.37 43.82 -2.25
C GLU A 338 -34.41 43.20 -1.30
N THR A 339 -35.33 42.30 -1.70
CA THR A 339 -36.37 41.82 -0.84
C THR A 339 -36.37 40.32 -0.51
N ASN A 340 -35.49 39.52 -1.11
CA ASN A 340 -35.32 38.12 -0.68
C ASN A 340 -33.85 37.66 -0.72
N LYS A 341 -33.17 37.69 0.44
CA LYS A 341 -31.79 37.23 0.65
C LYS A 341 -31.62 35.73 0.51
N ARG A 342 -31.96 35.14 -0.64
CA ARG A 342 -31.38 33.87 -1.09
C ARG A 342 -30.60 34.16 -2.36
N THR A 343 -29.29 34.35 -2.23
CA THR A 343 -28.39 34.33 -3.38
C THR A 343 -28.59 33.03 -4.15
N ALA A 344 -29.26 33.12 -5.28
CA ALA A 344 -29.46 31.95 -6.15
C ALA A 344 -28.06 31.57 -6.68
N LYS A 345 -27.60 30.38 -6.32
CA LYS A 345 -26.37 29.76 -6.84
C LYS A 345 -26.74 28.99 -8.08
N LEU A 346 -25.99 29.19 -9.16
CA LEU A 346 -26.12 28.45 -10.38
C LEU A 346 -24.88 27.57 -10.58
N ASP A 347 -25.09 26.27 -10.60
CA ASP A 347 -24.04 25.31 -10.94
C ASP A 347 -23.94 25.16 -12.46
N LYS A 348 -22.76 25.37 -13.04
CA LYS A 348 -22.48 25.21 -14.46
C LYS A 348 -21.54 24.04 -14.67
N LEU A 349 -21.92 23.10 -15.53
CA LEU A 349 -21.07 21.99 -15.96
C LEU A 349 -20.60 22.25 -17.39
N TYR A 350 -19.33 22.53 -17.56
CA TYR A 350 -18.70 22.70 -18.87
C TYR A 350 -18.22 21.36 -19.39
N ARG A 351 -18.43 21.15 -20.70
CA ARG A 351 -18.04 19.91 -21.38
C ARG A 351 -17.39 20.24 -22.70
N HIS A 352 -16.09 20.04 -22.82
CA HIS A 352 -15.32 20.21 -24.03
C HIS A 352 -14.99 18.84 -24.63
N ILE A 353 -15.36 18.66 -25.90
CA ILE A 353 -15.28 17.38 -26.60
C ILE A 353 -14.27 17.50 -27.73
N GLN A 354 -13.29 16.61 -27.75
CA GLN A 354 -12.37 16.45 -28.85
C GLN A 354 -12.59 15.08 -29.50
N VAL A 355 -12.72 15.03 -30.80
CA VAL A 355 -12.89 13.80 -31.58
C VAL A 355 -11.75 13.65 -32.57
N LYS A 356 -11.15 12.46 -32.63
CA LYS A 356 -10.09 12.09 -33.57
C LYS A 356 -10.61 11.05 -34.56
N GLY A 357 -10.11 11.10 -35.78
CA GLY A 357 -10.52 10.22 -36.85
C GLY A 357 -10.67 10.98 -38.18
N ASP A 358 -10.79 10.27 -39.28
CA ASP A 358 -11.01 10.85 -40.63
C ASP A 358 -12.49 11.24 -40.78
N LEU A 359 -12.90 12.30 -40.07
CA LEU A 359 -14.27 12.78 -39.98
C LEU A 359 -14.42 14.10 -40.75
N THR A 360 -15.51 14.21 -41.52
CA THR A 360 -15.89 15.51 -42.12
C THR A 360 -16.36 16.49 -41.07
N GLU A 361 -16.37 17.79 -41.38
CA GLU A 361 -16.86 18.82 -40.49
C GLU A 361 -18.34 18.61 -40.11
N GLU A 362 -19.16 18.17 -41.09
CA GLU A 362 -20.57 17.84 -40.84
C GLU A 362 -20.73 16.68 -39.83
N GLN A 363 -19.85 15.68 -39.93
CA GLN A 363 -19.84 14.56 -39.00
C GLN A 363 -19.44 15.03 -37.58
N ARG A 364 -18.46 15.93 -37.47
CA ARG A 364 -18.02 16.52 -36.18
C ARG A 364 -19.17 17.31 -35.54
N GLN A 365 -19.85 18.18 -36.30
CA GLN A 365 -21.00 18.93 -35.81
C GLN A 365 -22.15 18.00 -35.38
N ARG A 366 -22.39 16.94 -36.13
CA ARG A 366 -23.39 15.97 -35.78
C ARG A 366 -23.07 15.20 -34.49
N LEU A 367 -21.80 14.86 -34.25
CA LEU A 367 -21.37 14.26 -33.02
C LEU A 367 -21.59 15.19 -31.82
N LEU A 368 -21.34 16.50 -31.98
CA LEU A 368 -21.64 17.49 -30.94
C LEU A 368 -23.13 17.54 -30.59
N GLU A 369 -24.02 17.49 -31.58
CA GLU A 369 -25.47 17.40 -31.32
C GLU A 369 -25.86 16.10 -30.61
N ILE A 370 -25.22 14.98 -30.93
CA ILE A 370 -25.45 13.67 -30.32
C ILE A 370 -24.96 13.65 -28.87
N ALA A 371 -23.89 14.37 -28.55
CA ALA A 371 -23.39 14.51 -27.17
C ALA A 371 -24.48 15.01 -26.20
N ASN A 372 -25.37 15.90 -26.67
CA ASN A 372 -26.50 16.41 -25.89
C ASN A 372 -27.65 15.39 -25.71
N LYS A 373 -27.57 14.24 -26.38
CA LYS A 373 -28.56 13.15 -26.26
C LYS A 373 -28.11 12.04 -25.30
N CYS A 374 -26.95 12.18 -24.68
CA CYS A 374 -26.47 11.25 -23.69
C CYS A 374 -27.48 11.14 -22.51
N PRO A 375 -27.83 9.93 -22.05
CA PRO A 375 -28.82 9.73 -20.99
C PRO A 375 -28.53 10.52 -19.70
N VAL A 376 -27.28 10.54 -19.24
CA VAL A 376 -26.89 11.27 -18.03
C VAL A 376 -27.08 12.78 -18.23
N HIS A 377 -26.69 13.33 -19.39
CA HIS A 377 -26.95 14.73 -19.72
C HIS A 377 -28.45 15.08 -19.61
N ARG A 378 -29.31 14.27 -20.23
CA ARG A 378 -30.75 14.48 -20.16
C ARG A 378 -31.30 14.39 -18.74
N THR A 379 -30.79 13.47 -17.93
CA THR A 379 -31.19 13.35 -16.52
C THR A 379 -30.81 14.62 -15.75
N LEU A 380 -29.63 15.18 -15.97
CA LEU A 380 -29.19 16.41 -15.30
C LEU A 380 -29.98 17.64 -15.72
N GLU A 381 -30.40 17.75 -17.00
CA GLU A 381 -31.20 18.86 -17.50
C GLU A 381 -32.67 18.80 -17.07
N ASN A 382 -33.23 17.59 -16.86
CA ASN A 382 -34.64 17.39 -16.59
C ASN A 382 -35.02 17.49 -15.10
N ASN A 383 -34.17 18.05 -14.23
CA ASN A 383 -34.44 18.20 -12.79
C ASN A 383 -34.92 16.91 -12.15
N PRO A 384 -34.11 15.89 -11.99
CA PRO A 384 -34.51 14.59 -11.45
C PRO A 384 -35.08 14.73 -10.03
N ILE A 385 -36.16 14.00 -9.74
CA ILE A 385 -36.71 13.95 -8.40
C ILE A 385 -35.85 13.03 -7.54
N ILE A 386 -35.33 13.56 -6.43
CA ILE A 386 -34.60 12.79 -5.43
C ILE A 386 -35.56 12.42 -4.30
N ILE A 387 -35.75 11.12 -4.10
CA ILE A 387 -36.55 10.57 -3.01
C ILE A 387 -35.56 10.08 -1.94
N THR A 388 -35.77 10.51 -0.71
CA THR A 388 -34.91 10.16 0.43
C THR A 388 -35.71 9.45 1.50
N GLU A 389 -35.28 8.27 1.88
CA GLU A 389 -35.90 7.44 2.91
C GLU A 389 -34.85 7.01 3.91
N LEU A 390 -35.24 6.88 5.19
CA LEU A 390 -34.39 6.29 6.22
C LEU A 390 -34.68 4.79 6.27
N LEU A 391 -33.62 3.98 6.10
CA LEU A 391 -33.76 2.54 6.30
C LEU A 391 -33.67 2.23 7.80
N GLU A 392 -34.58 1.37 8.27
CA GLU A 392 -34.50 0.81 9.62
C GLU A 392 -33.37 -0.22 9.68
N GLU A 393 -32.68 -0.32 10.83
CA GLU A 393 -31.59 -1.26 11.07
C GLU A 393 -32.06 -2.72 11.10
#